data_ff1b09f36e84173d5acd42cdf23edba0
#
_entry.id   ff1b09f36e84173d5acd42cdf23edba0
#
_cell.length_a   1.000
_cell.length_b   1.000
_cell.length_c   1.000
_cell.angle_alpha   90.00
_cell.angle_beta   90.00
_cell.angle_gamma   90.00
#
_symmetry.space_group_name_H-M   'P 1'
#
loop_
_entity.id
_entity.type
_entity.pdbx_description
1 polymer ?
#
loop_
_entity_poly.entity_id
_entity_poly.type
_entity_poly.pdbx_seq_one_letter_code
_entity_poly.pdbx_strand_id
1 'polypeptide(L)'
;MRYRNLVIFFLFLSFSFYSLQGCNKKDETSEWKVKDPREEVNKHPEPPFKKEGDLTFLKKDGKELKKIDIEVADDNAQRAQGLMWRKSMPENEGMLFIFPEDADQAFWMKNTIMPLDILFINSNKEIVKIYKNTIPYSEKSMPSEKKAMYVVETVAGFCDKYGISEGDKINYNYSAK
;
A
#
# COMPACT_ATOMS: atom_id res chain seq x y z
N MET A 1 -18.30 89.80 40.39
CA MET A 1 -16.84 89.52 40.49
C MET A 1 -16.46 88.39 39.55
N ARG A 2 -15.42 88.68 38.75
CA ARG A 2 -14.64 87.77 37.89
C ARG A 2 -15.29 87.16 36.66
N TYR A 3 -14.99 87.78 35.55
CA TYR A 3 -15.13 87.35 34.21
C TYR A 3 -14.18 86.15 33.94
N ARG A 4 -14.65 85.18 33.21
CA ARG A 4 -13.79 84.20 32.63
C ARG A 4 -14.05 84.01 31.15
N ASN A 5 -13.05 84.33 30.38
CA ASN A 5 -13.00 84.35 28.93
C ASN A 5 -13.31 83.00 28.33
N LEU A 6 -14.21 83.03 27.36
CA LEU A 6 -14.56 81.91 26.46
C LEU A 6 -13.61 81.98 25.25
N VAL A 7 -12.68 81.12 25.16
CA VAL A 7 -11.86 80.96 23.98
C VAL A 7 -12.54 79.88 23.10
N ILE A 8 -12.99 80.29 21.95
CA ILE A 8 -13.56 79.41 20.95
C ILE A 8 -12.39 78.91 20.05
N PHE A 9 -12.09 77.61 20.14
CA PHE A 9 -11.15 76.98 19.26
C PHE A 9 -11.94 76.38 18.08
N PHE A 10 -11.71 76.95 16.88
CA PHE A 10 -12.13 76.34 15.61
C PHE A 10 -11.21 75.20 15.29
N LEU A 11 -11.68 73.94 15.40
CA LEU A 11 -11.04 72.76 14.91
C LEU A 11 -11.46 72.50 13.47
N PHE A 12 -10.50 72.74 12.55
CA PHE A 12 -10.62 72.32 11.15
C PHE A 12 -10.64 70.79 11.11
N LEU A 13 -11.80 70.18 10.76
CA LEU A 13 -11.86 68.76 10.38
C LEU A 13 -11.37 68.61 8.95
N SER A 14 -10.14 68.19 8.80
CA SER A 14 -9.63 67.67 7.53
C SER A 14 -10.15 66.23 7.33
N PHE A 15 -11.13 66.10 6.43
CA PHE A 15 -11.62 64.80 5.98
C PHE A 15 -10.56 64.17 5.06
N SER A 16 -9.75 63.30 5.64
CA SER A 16 -8.81 62.48 4.87
C SER A 16 -9.58 61.30 4.28
N PHE A 17 -9.80 61.34 2.96
CA PHE A 17 -10.36 60.23 2.20
C PHE A 17 -9.30 59.10 2.15
N TYR A 18 -9.40 58.12 3.06
CA TYR A 18 -8.68 56.87 2.89
C TYR A 18 -9.42 56.05 1.85
N SER A 19 -8.85 55.97 0.65
CA SER A 19 -9.23 55.00 -0.36
C SER A 19 -8.95 53.59 0.17
N LEU A 20 -10.01 52.84 0.48
CA LEU A 20 -9.94 51.42 0.70
C LEU A 20 -9.58 50.74 -0.61
N GLN A 21 -8.26 50.55 -0.85
CA GLN A 21 -7.79 49.57 -1.83
C GLN A 21 -8.13 48.21 -1.27
N GLY A 22 -9.22 47.62 -1.81
CA GLY A 22 -9.56 46.22 -1.55
C GLY A 22 -8.44 45.32 -2.03
N CYS A 23 -7.64 44.78 -1.11
CA CYS A 23 -6.83 43.61 -1.39
C CYS A 23 -7.77 42.47 -1.75
N ASN A 24 -7.91 42.25 -3.04
CA ASN A 24 -8.51 41.04 -3.57
C ASN A 24 -7.51 39.89 -3.33
N LYS A 25 -7.44 39.38 -2.09
CA LYS A 25 -6.82 38.10 -1.84
C LYS A 25 -7.72 37.08 -2.54
N LYS A 26 -7.27 36.62 -3.71
CA LYS A 26 -7.73 35.34 -4.21
C LYS A 26 -7.38 34.32 -3.12
N ASP A 27 -8.40 33.83 -2.45
CA ASP A 27 -8.28 32.62 -1.66
C ASP A 27 -7.94 31.50 -2.63
N GLU A 28 -6.63 31.25 -2.78
CA GLU A 28 -6.15 29.97 -3.28
C GLU A 28 -6.45 28.94 -2.18
N THR A 29 -7.73 28.56 -2.09
CA THR A 29 -8.08 27.28 -1.51
C THR A 29 -7.46 26.24 -2.44
N SER A 30 -6.24 25.81 -2.10
CA SER A 30 -5.67 24.62 -2.68
C SER A 30 -6.61 23.48 -2.31
N GLU A 31 -7.58 23.19 -3.19
CA GLU A 31 -8.34 21.96 -3.12
C GLU A 31 -7.33 20.84 -3.09
N TRP A 32 -7.15 20.23 -1.94
CA TRP A 32 -6.47 18.94 -1.80
C TRP A 32 -7.30 17.90 -2.56
N LYS A 33 -7.13 17.86 -3.87
CA LYS A 33 -7.65 16.76 -4.68
C LYS A 33 -6.91 15.51 -4.24
N VAL A 34 -7.55 14.72 -3.39
CA VAL A 34 -7.10 13.35 -3.14
C VAL A 34 -7.07 12.68 -4.51
N LYS A 35 -5.87 12.46 -5.05
CA LYS A 35 -5.73 11.76 -6.33
C LYS A 35 -6.29 10.35 -6.14
N ASP A 36 -7.25 9.99 -6.98
CA ASP A 36 -7.74 8.61 -7.03
C ASP A 36 -6.56 7.71 -7.44
N PRO A 37 -6.15 6.74 -6.62
CA PRO A 37 -5.05 5.85 -6.96
C PRO A 37 -5.23 5.16 -8.32
N ARG A 38 -6.49 4.98 -8.77
CA ARG A 38 -6.83 4.38 -10.06
C ARG A 38 -6.42 5.24 -11.26
N GLU A 39 -6.28 6.57 -11.09
CA GLU A 39 -5.79 7.45 -12.15
C GLU A 39 -4.32 7.19 -12.49
N GLU A 40 -3.55 6.68 -11.56
CA GLU A 40 -2.13 6.36 -11.76
C GLU A 40 -1.93 5.06 -12.56
N VAL A 41 -2.90 4.14 -12.57
CA VAL A 41 -2.80 2.82 -13.24
C VAL A 41 -2.42 2.92 -14.71
N ASN A 42 -2.97 3.90 -15.42
CA ASN A 42 -2.72 4.07 -16.85
C ASN A 42 -1.37 4.74 -17.16
N LYS A 43 -0.69 5.29 -16.15
CA LYS A 43 0.63 5.92 -16.27
C LYS A 43 1.77 4.93 -16.09
N HIS A 44 1.49 3.79 -15.48
CA HIS A 44 2.49 2.76 -15.23
C HIS A 44 2.28 1.60 -16.20
N PRO A 45 3.32 1.19 -16.96
CA PRO A 45 3.26 -0.04 -17.74
C PRO A 45 3.07 -1.22 -16.79
N GLU A 46 2.24 -2.17 -17.19
CA GLU A 46 2.05 -3.40 -16.41
C GLU A 46 3.33 -4.24 -16.44
N PRO A 47 3.91 -4.60 -15.28
CA PRO A 47 5.06 -5.49 -15.26
C PRO A 47 4.69 -6.87 -15.82
N PRO A 48 5.43 -7.41 -16.79
CA PRO A 48 5.16 -8.74 -17.33
C PRO A 48 5.46 -9.79 -16.25
N PHE A 49 4.70 -10.89 -16.25
CA PHE A 49 5.04 -12.06 -15.44
C PHE A 49 6.32 -12.73 -15.97
N LYS A 50 7.22 -13.05 -15.07
CA LYS A 50 8.45 -13.77 -15.36
C LYS A 50 8.55 -15.00 -14.47
N LYS A 51 8.25 -16.17 -15.04
CA LYS A 51 8.44 -17.41 -14.29
C LYS A 51 9.92 -17.60 -13.91
N GLU A 52 10.19 -17.68 -12.61
CA GLU A 52 11.52 -17.90 -12.04
C GLU A 52 11.58 -19.23 -11.27
N GLY A 53 10.42 -19.82 -10.96
CA GLY A 53 10.35 -21.08 -10.24
C GLY A 53 8.94 -21.67 -10.16
N ASP A 54 8.85 -22.70 -9.34
CA ASP A 54 7.61 -23.38 -8.98
C ASP A 54 7.45 -23.38 -7.46
N LEU A 55 6.19 -23.23 -6.98
CA LEU A 55 5.85 -23.35 -5.57
C LEU A 55 4.69 -24.32 -5.41
N THR A 56 4.79 -25.22 -4.45
CA THR A 56 3.75 -26.20 -4.11
C THR A 56 3.25 -25.94 -2.69
N PHE A 57 1.96 -25.79 -2.55
CA PHE A 57 1.27 -25.77 -1.26
C PHE A 57 0.99 -27.20 -0.81
N LEU A 58 1.25 -27.48 0.45
CA LEU A 58 1.12 -28.81 1.06
C LEU A 58 0.28 -28.72 2.33
N LYS A 59 -0.56 -29.70 2.57
CA LYS A 59 -1.16 -29.90 3.89
C LYS A 59 -0.08 -30.16 4.92
N LYS A 60 -0.40 -29.95 6.19
CA LYS A 60 0.44 -30.25 7.34
C LYS A 60 0.99 -31.70 7.33
N ASP A 61 0.23 -32.65 6.78
CA ASP A 61 0.60 -34.05 6.64
C ASP A 61 1.45 -34.34 5.37
N GLY A 62 1.75 -33.30 4.57
CA GLY A 62 2.56 -33.41 3.36
C GLY A 62 1.77 -33.67 2.07
N LYS A 63 0.43 -33.79 2.14
CA LYS A 63 -0.40 -33.95 0.93
C LYS A 63 -0.37 -32.68 0.09
N GLU A 64 -0.10 -32.81 -1.21
CA GLU A 64 -0.13 -31.71 -2.16
C GLU A 64 -1.54 -31.15 -2.33
N LEU A 65 -1.65 -29.81 -2.25
CA LEU A 65 -2.88 -29.06 -2.45
C LEU A 65 -2.91 -28.41 -3.84
N LYS A 66 -1.86 -27.68 -4.18
CA LYS A 66 -1.77 -26.95 -5.43
C LYS A 66 -0.33 -26.55 -5.73
N LYS A 67 0.06 -26.66 -7.01
CA LYS A 67 1.31 -26.12 -7.55
C LYS A 67 1.04 -24.91 -8.42
N ILE A 68 1.90 -23.88 -8.30
CA ILE A 68 1.84 -22.65 -9.10
C ILE A 68 3.23 -22.28 -9.64
N ASP A 69 3.24 -21.48 -10.68
CA ASP A 69 4.41 -20.78 -11.19
C ASP A 69 4.67 -19.53 -10.34
N ILE A 70 5.93 -19.21 -10.05
CA ILE A 70 6.26 -18.04 -9.23
C ILE A 70 7.29 -17.13 -9.88
N GLU A 71 7.10 -15.83 -9.64
CA GLU A 71 8.17 -14.84 -9.63
C GLU A 71 8.79 -14.79 -8.24
N VAL A 72 10.06 -14.38 -8.15
CA VAL A 72 10.79 -14.33 -6.89
C VAL A 72 11.29 -12.92 -6.61
N ALA A 73 10.96 -12.42 -5.43
CA ALA A 73 11.43 -11.15 -4.88
C ALA A 73 12.43 -11.43 -3.75
N ASP A 74 13.72 -11.54 -4.08
CA ASP A 74 14.79 -11.87 -3.12
C ASP A 74 15.75 -10.72 -2.83
N ASP A 75 15.57 -9.57 -3.51
CA ASP A 75 16.27 -8.32 -3.20
C ASP A 75 15.33 -7.20 -2.70
N ASN A 76 15.90 -6.10 -2.19
CA ASN A 76 15.12 -5.00 -1.61
C ASN A 76 14.24 -4.27 -2.64
N ALA A 77 14.71 -4.12 -3.88
CA ALA A 77 13.96 -3.43 -4.91
C ALA A 77 12.76 -4.26 -5.37
N GLN A 78 12.97 -5.56 -5.59
CA GLN A 78 11.92 -6.51 -5.95
C GLN A 78 10.87 -6.64 -4.84
N ARG A 79 11.30 -6.77 -3.56
CA ARG A 79 10.37 -6.80 -2.41
C ARG A 79 9.57 -5.52 -2.28
N ALA A 80 10.19 -4.35 -2.54
CA ALA A 80 9.48 -3.07 -2.51
C ALA A 80 8.48 -2.91 -3.67
N GLN A 81 8.79 -3.45 -4.84
CA GLN A 81 7.91 -3.43 -6.01
C GLN A 81 6.73 -4.40 -5.85
N GLY A 82 6.99 -5.65 -5.49
CA GLY A 82 5.97 -6.69 -5.41
C GLY A 82 5.06 -6.74 -6.64
N LEU A 83 3.77 -6.93 -6.41
CA LEU A 83 2.73 -6.96 -7.46
C LEU A 83 2.12 -5.58 -7.79
N MET A 84 2.79 -4.48 -7.38
CA MET A 84 2.32 -3.13 -7.71
C MET A 84 2.15 -2.96 -9.22
N TRP A 85 1.07 -2.27 -9.62
CA TRP A 85 0.70 -1.92 -11.01
C TRP A 85 0.32 -3.11 -11.90
N ARG A 86 0.31 -4.33 -11.38
CA ARG A 86 -0.16 -5.50 -12.10
C ARG A 86 -1.70 -5.51 -12.11
N LYS A 87 -2.27 -5.56 -13.31
CA LYS A 87 -3.74 -5.47 -13.52
C LYS A 87 -4.45 -6.79 -13.33
N SER A 88 -3.75 -7.88 -13.63
CA SER A 88 -4.28 -9.24 -13.52
C SER A 88 -3.17 -10.24 -13.22
N MET A 89 -3.54 -11.37 -12.64
CA MET A 89 -2.66 -12.50 -12.42
C MET A 89 -3.48 -13.78 -12.57
N PRO A 90 -3.08 -14.72 -13.44
CA PRO A 90 -3.69 -16.02 -13.53
C PRO A 90 -3.60 -16.79 -12.21
N GLU A 91 -4.56 -17.67 -11.96
CA GLU A 91 -4.66 -18.42 -10.71
C GLU A 91 -3.47 -19.40 -10.50
N ASN A 92 -2.81 -19.81 -11.57
CA ASN A 92 -1.63 -20.66 -11.50
C ASN A 92 -0.32 -19.87 -11.35
N GLU A 93 -0.38 -18.58 -11.09
CA GLU A 93 0.76 -17.70 -10.88
C GLU A 93 0.73 -17.08 -9.49
N GLY A 94 1.90 -16.68 -8.98
CA GLY A 94 2.07 -15.97 -7.73
C GLY A 94 3.45 -15.35 -7.59
N MET A 95 3.68 -14.65 -6.48
CA MET A 95 4.99 -14.10 -6.16
C MET A 95 5.46 -14.62 -4.81
N LEU A 96 6.70 -15.09 -4.76
CA LEU A 96 7.39 -15.51 -3.54
C LEU A 96 8.40 -14.44 -3.13
N PHE A 97 8.20 -13.86 -1.96
CA PHE A 97 9.14 -12.95 -1.32
C PHE A 97 10.03 -13.75 -0.39
N ILE A 98 11.34 -13.55 -0.48
CA ILE A 98 12.33 -14.21 0.37
C ILE A 98 13.07 -13.13 1.16
N PHE A 99 13.04 -13.24 2.49
CA PHE A 99 13.76 -12.36 3.39
C PHE A 99 15.03 -13.04 3.90
N PRO A 100 16.09 -12.28 4.24
CA PRO A 100 17.36 -12.86 4.67
C PRO A 100 17.27 -13.59 6.02
N GLU A 101 16.28 -13.26 6.84
CA GLU A 101 16.07 -13.84 8.18
C GLU A 101 14.59 -13.96 8.53
N ASP A 102 14.29 -14.80 9.50
CA ASP A 102 12.96 -14.99 10.09
C ASP A 102 12.66 -13.84 11.06
N ALA A 103 11.85 -12.88 10.64
CA ALA A 103 11.58 -11.64 11.36
C ALA A 103 10.08 -11.27 11.33
N ASP A 104 9.68 -10.27 12.12
CA ASP A 104 8.35 -9.68 12.02
C ASP A 104 8.24 -8.92 10.69
N GLN A 105 7.33 -9.37 9.84
CA GLN A 105 7.07 -8.78 8.52
C GLN A 105 5.76 -8.00 8.55
N ALA A 106 5.62 -7.02 7.65
CA ALA A 106 4.36 -6.34 7.42
C ALA A 106 4.22 -5.96 5.95
N PHE A 107 3.04 -6.18 5.40
CA PHE A 107 2.68 -5.87 4.02
C PHE A 107 1.54 -4.86 3.96
N TRP A 108 1.30 -4.32 2.80
CA TRP A 108 0.21 -3.41 2.47
C TRP A 108 -0.20 -3.60 1.02
N MET A 109 -1.32 -2.98 0.63
CA MET A 109 -1.82 -3.04 -0.76
C MET A 109 -1.56 -1.74 -1.53
N LYS A 110 -0.57 -0.93 -1.11
CA LYS A 110 -0.23 0.31 -1.81
C LYS A 110 0.09 0.02 -3.28
N ASN A 111 -0.52 0.79 -4.19
CA ASN A 111 -0.36 0.64 -5.64
C ASN A 111 -0.70 -0.77 -6.19
N THR A 112 -1.32 -1.63 -5.40
CA THR A 112 -1.74 -2.98 -5.81
C THR A 112 -3.18 -2.93 -6.26
N ILE A 113 -3.42 -3.23 -7.54
CA ILE A 113 -4.68 -3.00 -8.25
C ILE A 113 -5.69 -4.11 -8.00
N MET A 114 -5.20 -5.35 -7.92
CA MET A 114 -6.04 -6.53 -7.73
C MET A 114 -6.06 -6.97 -6.27
N PRO A 115 -7.18 -7.54 -5.79
CA PRO A 115 -7.21 -8.15 -4.47
C PRO A 115 -6.35 -9.43 -4.46
N LEU A 116 -5.68 -9.67 -3.34
CA LEU A 116 -4.75 -10.79 -3.15
C LEU A 116 -5.10 -11.60 -1.90
N ASP A 117 -4.64 -12.84 -1.86
CA ASP A 117 -4.39 -13.59 -0.64
C ASP A 117 -2.90 -13.49 -0.32
N ILE A 118 -2.55 -13.04 0.89
CA ILE A 118 -1.17 -12.84 1.36
C ILE A 118 -0.89 -13.83 2.47
N LEU A 119 0.10 -14.71 2.26
CA LEU A 119 0.46 -15.78 3.19
C LEU A 119 1.85 -15.53 3.75
N PHE A 120 1.97 -15.40 5.06
CA PHE A 120 3.26 -15.31 5.77
C PHE A 120 3.71 -16.69 6.20
N ILE A 121 4.98 -17.00 5.96
CA ILE A 121 5.56 -18.33 6.13
C ILE A 121 6.87 -18.21 6.91
N ASN A 122 7.05 -19.04 7.93
CA ASN A 122 8.26 -19.06 8.76
C ASN A 122 9.43 -19.79 8.07
N SER A 123 10.59 -19.79 8.71
CA SER A 123 11.80 -20.50 8.24
C SER A 123 11.63 -22.01 8.08
N ASN A 124 10.67 -22.62 8.79
CA ASN A 124 10.31 -24.05 8.63
C ASN A 124 9.36 -24.31 7.47
N LYS A 125 9.10 -23.29 6.63
CA LYS A 125 8.15 -23.32 5.50
C LYS A 125 6.69 -23.57 5.92
N GLU A 126 6.31 -23.26 7.15
CA GLU A 126 4.97 -23.36 7.66
C GLU A 126 4.25 -22.01 7.55
N ILE A 127 3.01 -22.02 7.06
CA ILE A 127 2.14 -20.84 6.96
C ILE A 127 1.71 -20.41 8.36
N VAL A 128 2.11 -19.23 8.78
CA VAL A 128 1.88 -18.72 10.14
C VAL A 128 0.75 -17.71 10.22
N LYS A 129 0.44 -17.01 9.11
CA LYS A 129 -0.64 -16.03 9.01
C LYS A 129 -1.13 -15.92 7.57
N ILE A 130 -2.45 -15.76 7.38
CA ILE A 130 -3.06 -15.51 6.06
C ILE A 130 -3.98 -14.29 6.15
N TYR A 131 -3.82 -13.35 5.21
CA TYR A 131 -4.81 -12.32 4.89
C TYR A 131 -5.46 -12.67 3.57
N LYS A 132 -6.77 -12.92 3.60
CA LYS A 132 -7.55 -13.29 2.42
C LYS A 132 -8.32 -12.10 1.87
N ASN A 133 -8.50 -12.06 0.55
CA ASN A 133 -9.31 -11.07 -0.14
C ASN A 133 -8.95 -9.63 0.28
N THR A 134 -7.67 -9.29 0.23
CA THR A 134 -7.16 -7.97 0.63
C THR A 134 -7.79 -6.86 -0.22
N ILE A 135 -7.89 -5.66 0.39
CA ILE A 135 -8.51 -4.51 -0.26
C ILE A 135 -7.47 -3.80 -1.13
N PRO A 136 -7.67 -3.69 -2.47
CA PRO A 136 -6.79 -2.94 -3.35
C PRO A 136 -6.53 -1.51 -2.86
N TYR A 137 -5.33 -0.99 -3.10
CA TYR A 137 -4.85 0.34 -2.73
C TYR A 137 -4.85 0.66 -1.23
N SER A 138 -5.18 -0.30 -0.37
CA SER A 138 -5.16 -0.08 1.09
C SER A 138 -3.73 0.09 1.60
N GLU A 139 -3.48 1.19 2.31
CA GLU A 139 -2.21 1.41 3.02
C GLU A 139 -2.27 0.89 4.48
N LYS A 140 -3.34 0.18 4.84
CA LYS A 140 -3.43 -0.46 6.15
C LYS A 140 -2.38 -1.56 6.26
N SER A 141 -1.58 -1.50 7.33
CA SER A 141 -0.57 -2.53 7.61
C SER A 141 -1.22 -3.88 7.93
N MET A 142 -0.65 -4.93 7.37
CA MET A 142 -1.00 -6.34 7.58
C MET A 142 0.24 -7.04 8.15
N PRO A 143 0.42 -7.09 9.50
CA PRO A 143 1.58 -7.71 10.13
C PRO A 143 1.50 -9.24 10.06
N SER A 144 2.66 -9.89 10.02
CA SER A 144 2.76 -11.36 10.08
C SER A 144 2.30 -11.95 11.41
N GLU A 145 2.23 -11.13 12.47
CA GLU A 145 1.90 -11.52 13.86
C GLU A 145 2.84 -12.59 14.47
N LYS A 146 3.66 -13.19 13.66
CA LYS A 146 4.69 -14.18 14.01
C LYS A 146 5.89 -13.98 13.11
N LYS A 147 7.04 -14.54 13.46
CA LYS A 147 8.24 -14.50 12.60
C LYS A 147 7.95 -15.15 11.26
N ALA A 148 8.36 -14.48 10.20
CA ALA A 148 8.21 -14.94 8.82
C ALA A 148 9.49 -14.67 8.01
N MET A 149 9.94 -15.68 7.27
CA MET A 149 11.06 -15.60 6.35
C MET A 149 10.60 -15.50 4.91
N TYR A 150 9.38 -15.93 4.63
CA TYR A 150 8.79 -15.89 3.29
C TYR A 150 7.41 -15.28 3.33
N VAL A 151 7.02 -14.66 2.19
CA VAL A 151 5.62 -14.29 1.96
C VAL A 151 5.24 -14.78 0.56
N VAL A 152 4.03 -15.30 0.42
CA VAL A 152 3.47 -15.68 -0.88
C VAL A 152 2.24 -14.84 -1.15
N GLU A 153 2.20 -14.22 -2.31
CA GLU A 153 1.03 -13.51 -2.82
C GLU A 153 0.40 -14.30 -3.97
N THR A 154 -0.90 -14.54 -3.88
CA THR A 154 -1.73 -15.19 -4.90
C THR A 154 -2.98 -14.35 -5.15
N VAL A 155 -3.71 -14.66 -6.23
CA VAL A 155 -4.99 -14.00 -6.48
C VAL A 155 -5.97 -14.28 -5.34
N ALA A 156 -6.83 -13.29 -5.02
CA ALA A 156 -7.83 -13.41 -3.96
C ALA A 156 -8.76 -14.62 -4.15
N GLY A 157 -9.08 -15.28 -3.04
CA GLY A 157 -9.90 -16.51 -3.02
C GLY A 157 -9.12 -17.79 -3.29
N PHE A 158 -7.83 -17.71 -3.62
CA PHE A 158 -6.98 -18.86 -3.86
C PHE A 158 -6.93 -19.80 -2.65
N CYS A 159 -6.71 -19.23 -1.45
CA CYS A 159 -6.62 -20.03 -0.23
C CYS A 159 -7.92 -20.81 0.05
N ASP A 160 -9.07 -20.16 -0.14
CA ASP A 160 -10.37 -20.81 0.07
C ASP A 160 -10.63 -21.92 -0.95
N LYS A 161 -10.34 -21.66 -2.22
CA LYS A 161 -10.53 -22.62 -3.30
C LYS A 161 -9.72 -23.90 -3.12
N TYR A 162 -8.48 -23.79 -2.68
CA TYR A 162 -7.57 -24.94 -2.52
C TYR A 162 -7.50 -25.45 -1.08
N GLY A 163 -8.30 -24.89 -0.16
CA GLY A 163 -8.36 -25.31 1.23
C GLY A 163 -7.04 -25.08 2.01
N ILE A 164 -6.30 -24.02 1.63
CA ILE A 164 -5.04 -23.65 2.28
C ILE A 164 -5.33 -22.91 3.58
N SER A 165 -4.63 -23.27 4.65
CA SER A 165 -4.84 -22.77 6.01
C SER A 165 -3.52 -22.54 6.74
N GLU A 166 -3.56 -21.75 7.83
CA GLU A 166 -2.43 -21.63 8.75
C GLU A 166 -2.06 -23.03 9.32
N GLY A 167 -0.77 -23.31 9.40
CA GLY A 167 -0.22 -24.62 9.75
C GLY A 167 0.06 -25.53 8.55
N ASP A 168 -0.47 -25.23 7.35
CA ASP A 168 -0.05 -25.88 6.12
C ASP A 168 1.36 -25.42 5.72
N LYS A 169 1.97 -26.04 4.71
CA LYS A 169 3.36 -25.81 4.33
C LYS A 169 3.50 -25.40 2.87
N ILE A 170 4.66 -24.85 2.54
CA ILE A 170 5.09 -24.66 1.17
C ILE A 170 6.36 -25.46 0.88
N ASN A 171 6.54 -25.83 -0.38
CA ASN A 171 7.82 -26.21 -0.94
C ASN A 171 8.03 -25.44 -2.25
N TYR A 172 9.24 -25.01 -2.54
CA TYR A 172 9.53 -24.24 -3.73
C TYR A 172 10.90 -24.60 -4.31
N ASN A 173 11.03 -24.38 -5.61
CA ASN A 173 12.28 -24.47 -6.34
C ASN A 173 12.34 -23.29 -7.31
N TYR A 174 13.48 -22.58 -7.33
CA TYR A 174 13.72 -21.49 -8.27
C TYR A 174 15.20 -21.43 -8.66
N SER A 175 15.48 -20.87 -9.83
CA SER A 175 16.85 -20.62 -10.27
C SER A 175 17.28 -19.26 -9.74
N ALA A 176 18.13 -19.25 -8.72
CA ALA A 176 18.78 -18.01 -8.27
C ALA A 176 19.56 -17.39 -9.44
N LYS A 177 19.53 -16.06 -9.55
CA LYS A 177 20.25 -15.29 -10.58
C LYS A 177 21.73 -15.24 -10.30
#